data_31d979a6298fc7c07963d560047e67b2
#
_entry.id   31d979a6298fc7c07963d560047e67b2
#
_cell.length_a   1.000
_cell.length_b   1.000
_cell.length_c   1.000
_cell.angle_alpha   90.00
_cell.angle_beta   90.00
_cell.angle_gamma   90.00
#
_symmetry.space_group_name_H-M   'P 1'
#
loop_
_entity.id
_entity.type
_entity.pdbx_description
1 polymer ?
#
loop_
_entity_poly.entity_id
_entity_poly.type
_entity_poly.pdbx_seq_one_letter_code
_entity_poly.pdbx_strand_id
1 'polypeptide(L)'
;MDSYKKVLATGKQVAFVIKKGALTFDEKISYKNSFTMRREDVLRKIIDVAAQDFIIATTGKTGRELFELREANGQNHAHDFLTVGSMGHCSSIALGLALNHPEKTFWCVDGDGALIMHMGALAVIGAAKPQNLIHVVINNGAHESVGGMPTAAANIDLTGIARACGYPEVFKATNFDELENYLQLAKAAKKLTFIEVECAIGSRKDLGRPTTTPAENKLKFMEALNDSQI
;
A
#
# COMPACT_ATOMS: atom_id res chain seq x y z
N MET A 1 -34.68 0.96 21.10
CA MET A 1 -33.90 0.58 22.29
C MET A 1 -34.45 -0.67 22.98
N ASP A 2 -35.75 -0.84 23.09
CA ASP A 2 -36.36 -1.95 23.86
C ASP A 2 -36.18 -3.34 23.21
N SER A 3 -36.20 -3.42 21.89
CA SER A 3 -35.91 -4.67 21.16
C SER A 3 -34.49 -5.22 21.44
N TYR A 4 -33.51 -4.35 21.60
CA TYR A 4 -32.15 -4.70 21.95
C TYR A 4 -32.05 -5.33 23.35
N LYS A 5 -32.68 -4.68 24.35
CA LYS A 5 -32.70 -5.24 25.72
C LYS A 5 -33.34 -6.62 25.79
N LYS A 6 -34.41 -6.83 25.01
CA LYS A 6 -35.07 -8.13 24.92
C LYS A 6 -34.17 -9.21 24.35
N VAL A 7 -33.39 -8.89 23.28
CA VAL A 7 -32.46 -9.86 22.69
C VAL A 7 -31.26 -10.13 23.59
N LEU A 8 -30.67 -9.08 24.22
CA LEU A 8 -29.62 -9.27 25.21
C LEU A 8 -29.99 -10.18 26.36
N ALA A 9 -31.22 -10.07 26.86
CA ALA A 9 -31.74 -10.93 27.95
C ALA A 9 -31.79 -12.42 27.57
N THR A 10 -31.72 -12.76 26.28
CA THR A 10 -31.66 -14.16 25.82
C THR A 10 -30.24 -14.75 25.78
N GLY A 11 -29.20 -13.96 26.13
CA GLY A 11 -27.79 -14.38 26.03
C GLY A 11 -27.25 -14.46 24.57
N LYS A 12 -28.04 -14.05 23.57
CA LYS A 12 -27.63 -14.08 22.17
C LYS A 12 -26.80 -12.85 21.80
N GLN A 13 -25.92 -13.03 20.84
CA GLN A 13 -25.17 -11.90 20.25
C GLN A 13 -26.13 -10.95 19.53
N VAL A 14 -25.85 -9.65 19.64
CA VAL A 14 -26.67 -8.60 19.03
C VAL A 14 -25.76 -7.70 18.18
N ALA A 15 -26.18 -7.46 16.93
CA ALA A 15 -25.53 -6.49 16.06
C ALA A 15 -26.49 -5.34 15.73
N PHE A 16 -26.01 -4.12 15.87
CA PHE A 16 -26.70 -2.93 15.38
C PHE A 16 -26.17 -2.55 14.01
N VAL A 17 -27.05 -2.58 13.01
CA VAL A 17 -26.73 -2.08 11.68
C VAL A 17 -27.31 -0.69 11.55
N ILE A 18 -26.42 0.30 11.50
CA ILE A 18 -26.77 1.71 11.31
C ILE A 18 -26.96 1.95 9.82
N LYS A 19 -28.17 2.40 9.42
CA LYS A 19 -28.46 2.73 8.03
C LYS A 19 -27.59 3.90 7.58
N LYS A 20 -27.09 3.85 6.34
CA LYS A 20 -26.36 4.96 5.74
C LYS A 20 -27.19 6.25 5.79
N GLY A 21 -26.61 7.32 6.32
CA GLY A 21 -27.26 8.62 6.50
C GLY A 21 -28.12 8.76 7.78
N ALA A 22 -28.17 7.75 8.64
CA ALA A 22 -28.85 7.85 9.94
C ALA A 22 -28.05 8.68 10.96
N LEU A 23 -26.73 8.78 10.78
CA LEU A 23 -25.84 9.70 11.48
C LEU A 23 -25.36 10.73 10.46
N THR A 24 -25.61 11.99 10.74
CA THR A 24 -25.17 13.13 9.93
C THR A 24 -24.22 13.99 10.75
N PHE A 25 -23.36 14.69 10.06
CA PHE A 25 -22.43 15.64 10.62
C PHE A 25 -22.64 16.99 9.92
N ASP A 26 -22.89 18.04 10.68
CA ASP A 26 -23.29 19.33 10.12
C ASP A 26 -22.12 20.08 9.48
N GLU A 27 -20.87 19.78 9.91
CA GLU A 27 -19.68 20.37 9.34
C GLU A 27 -19.01 19.42 8.33
N LYS A 28 -18.66 19.95 7.17
CA LYS A 28 -17.90 19.20 6.16
C LYS A 28 -16.41 19.22 6.53
N ILE A 29 -15.94 18.17 7.19
CA ILE A 29 -14.52 18.02 7.45
C ILE A 29 -13.79 17.69 6.15
N SER A 30 -12.76 18.47 5.85
CA SER A 30 -11.85 18.22 4.71
C SER A 30 -10.42 18.25 5.23
N TYR A 31 -9.73 17.13 5.13
CA TYR A 31 -8.33 17.01 5.46
C TYR A 31 -7.47 17.34 4.25
N LYS A 32 -6.42 18.11 4.45
CA LYS A 32 -5.45 18.50 3.42
C LYS A 32 -4.05 18.44 4.00
N ASN A 33 -3.08 18.22 3.13
CA ASN A 33 -1.66 18.41 3.42
C ASN A 33 -1.07 19.40 2.40
N SER A 34 0.20 19.75 2.58
CA SER A 34 0.93 20.65 1.68
C SER A 34 1.70 19.91 0.58
N PHE A 35 1.61 18.60 0.51
CA PHE A 35 2.33 17.79 -0.47
C PHE A 35 1.74 17.96 -1.86
N THR A 36 2.59 17.90 -2.88
CA THR A 36 2.23 18.23 -4.26
C THR A 36 2.16 17.05 -5.20
N MET A 37 2.87 15.96 -4.91
CA MET A 37 2.87 14.77 -5.77
C MET A 37 1.53 14.03 -5.63
N ARG A 38 0.85 13.81 -6.75
CA ARG A 38 -0.37 12.99 -6.78
C ARG A 38 0.02 11.51 -6.74
N ARG A 39 -0.72 10.70 -5.99
CA ARG A 39 -0.44 9.26 -5.87
C ARG A 39 -0.43 8.52 -7.21
N GLU A 40 -1.37 8.83 -8.11
CA GLU A 40 -1.38 8.23 -9.45
C GLU A 40 -0.10 8.53 -10.25
N ASP A 41 0.44 9.75 -10.14
CA ASP A 41 1.66 10.11 -10.85
C ASP A 41 2.89 9.41 -10.22
N VAL A 42 2.90 9.26 -8.90
CA VAL A 42 3.90 8.43 -8.19
C VAL A 42 3.82 6.97 -8.64
N LEU A 43 2.62 6.41 -8.72
CA LEU A 43 2.42 5.02 -9.17
C LEU A 43 2.86 4.82 -10.63
N ARG A 44 2.62 5.79 -11.53
CA ARG A 44 3.15 5.74 -12.92
C ARG A 44 4.67 5.59 -12.92
N LYS A 45 5.38 6.41 -12.13
CA LYS A 45 6.84 6.31 -12.03
C LYS A 45 7.31 4.97 -11.48
N ILE A 46 6.60 4.43 -10.49
CA ILE A 46 6.90 3.08 -9.95
C ILE A 46 6.68 2.02 -11.04
N ILE A 47 5.55 2.06 -11.77
CA ILE A 47 5.25 1.12 -12.86
C ILE A 47 6.33 1.17 -13.94
N ASP A 48 6.73 2.37 -14.36
CA ASP A 48 7.73 2.57 -15.41
C ASP A 48 9.09 1.99 -15.00
N VAL A 49 9.53 2.24 -13.77
CA VAL A 49 10.81 1.72 -13.27
C VAL A 49 10.73 0.23 -12.96
N ALA A 50 9.65 -0.24 -12.35
CA ALA A 50 9.46 -1.66 -12.04
C ALA A 50 9.44 -2.51 -13.33
N ALA A 51 8.82 -2.01 -14.41
CA ALA A 51 8.70 -2.69 -15.69
C ALA A 51 8.08 -4.09 -15.55
N GLN A 52 8.86 -5.15 -15.60
CA GLN A 52 8.43 -6.56 -15.47
C GLN A 52 8.63 -7.12 -14.05
N ASP A 53 9.10 -6.32 -13.10
CA ASP A 53 9.20 -6.73 -11.70
C ASP A 53 7.80 -6.92 -11.09
N PHE A 54 7.74 -7.58 -9.94
CA PHE A 54 6.50 -7.85 -9.24
C PHE A 54 6.15 -6.73 -8.26
N ILE A 55 4.90 -6.26 -8.29
CA ILE A 55 4.39 -5.20 -7.39
C ILE A 55 3.36 -5.79 -6.42
N ILE A 56 3.59 -5.61 -5.13
CA ILE A 56 2.64 -5.95 -4.07
C ILE A 56 2.07 -4.64 -3.53
N ALA A 57 0.80 -4.36 -3.83
CA ALA A 57 0.15 -3.12 -3.45
C ALA A 57 -0.73 -3.28 -2.21
N THR A 58 -0.67 -2.29 -1.34
CA THR A 58 -1.53 -2.21 -0.16
C THR A 58 -3.00 -2.06 -0.54
N THR A 59 -3.88 -2.45 0.37
CA THR A 59 -5.34 -2.29 0.19
C THR A 59 -5.75 -0.82 0.10
N GLY A 60 -6.85 -0.56 -0.55
CA GLY A 60 -7.45 0.78 -0.63
C GLY A 60 -7.27 1.44 -2.00
N LYS A 61 -7.05 2.76 -2.01
CA LYS A 61 -6.98 3.55 -3.25
C LYS A 61 -5.72 3.24 -4.05
N THR A 62 -4.60 2.98 -3.40
CA THR A 62 -3.33 2.62 -4.05
C THR A 62 -3.48 1.42 -4.98
N GLY A 63 -4.05 0.30 -4.49
CA GLY A 63 -4.27 -0.87 -5.32
C GLY A 63 -5.27 -0.63 -6.47
N ARG A 64 -6.29 0.23 -6.25
CA ARG A 64 -7.25 0.58 -7.31
C ARG A 64 -6.62 1.43 -8.41
N GLU A 65 -5.84 2.43 -8.03
CA GLU A 65 -5.13 3.29 -8.97
C GLU A 65 -4.08 2.51 -9.76
N LEU A 66 -3.33 1.60 -9.10
CA LEU A 66 -2.41 0.69 -9.80
C LEU A 66 -3.14 -0.13 -10.87
N PHE A 67 -4.29 -0.73 -10.51
CA PHE A 67 -5.10 -1.51 -11.44
C PHE A 67 -5.51 -0.68 -12.66
N GLU A 68 -6.13 0.50 -12.46
CA GLU A 68 -6.59 1.35 -13.55
C GLU A 68 -5.45 1.92 -14.40
N LEU A 69 -4.29 2.19 -13.81
CA LEU A 69 -3.11 2.61 -14.55
C LEU A 69 -2.60 1.51 -15.51
N ARG A 70 -2.61 0.25 -15.07
CA ARG A 70 -2.30 -0.89 -15.96
C ARG A 70 -3.30 -0.99 -17.10
N GLU A 71 -4.60 -0.91 -16.81
CA GLU A 71 -5.66 -0.91 -17.84
C GLU A 71 -5.46 0.24 -18.85
N ALA A 72 -5.22 1.46 -18.38
CA ALA A 72 -5.00 2.62 -19.23
C ALA A 72 -3.76 2.49 -20.14
N ASN A 73 -2.75 1.74 -19.69
CA ASN A 73 -1.54 1.46 -20.45
C ASN A 73 -1.64 0.20 -21.35
N GLY A 74 -2.79 -0.51 -21.34
CA GLY A 74 -2.95 -1.78 -22.04
C GLY A 74 -2.05 -2.90 -21.50
N GLN A 75 -1.66 -2.81 -20.23
CA GLN A 75 -0.82 -3.79 -19.55
C GLN A 75 -1.68 -4.82 -18.82
N ASN A 76 -1.17 -6.05 -18.67
CA ASN A 76 -1.82 -7.05 -17.84
C ASN A 76 -1.50 -6.87 -16.36
N HIS A 77 -2.21 -7.60 -15.49
CA HIS A 77 -2.10 -7.53 -14.03
C HIS A 77 -1.36 -8.73 -13.42
N ALA A 78 -0.71 -9.54 -14.21
CA ALA A 78 -0.12 -10.80 -13.74
C ALA A 78 1.03 -10.58 -12.75
N HIS A 79 1.71 -9.44 -12.84
CA HIS A 79 2.81 -9.09 -11.95
C HIS A 79 2.38 -8.22 -10.76
N ASP A 80 1.08 -7.94 -10.61
CA ASP A 80 0.57 -7.11 -9.52
C ASP A 80 -0.25 -7.95 -8.53
N PHE A 81 0.15 -8.01 -7.27
CA PHE A 81 -0.64 -8.58 -6.19
C PHE A 81 -1.38 -7.47 -5.46
N LEU A 82 -2.71 -7.43 -5.60
CA LEU A 82 -3.54 -6.42 -4.98
C LEU A 82 -4.10 -6.94 -3.65
N THR A 83 -3.59 -6.41 -2.54
CA THR A 83 -4.08 -6.79 -1.21
C THR A 83 -5.52 -6.32 -1.03
N VAL A 84 -6.42 -7.24 -0.71
CA VAL A 84 -7.83 -6.94 -0.40
C VAL A 84 -8.10 -7.25 1.06
N GLY A 85 -8.53 -6.25 1.83
CA GLY A 85 -8.54 -6.37 3.29
C GLY A 85 -7.11 -6.41 3.85
N SER A 86 -6.91 -7.03 5.01
CA SER A 86 -5.57 -7.27 5.60
C SER A 86 -4.63 -6.06 5.54
N MET A 87 -5.14 -4.87 5.88
CA MET A 87 -4.36 -3.64 5.91
C MET A 87 -3.12 -3.82 6.78
N GLY A 88 -1.95 -3.37 6.29
CA GLY A 88 -0.66 -3.51 6.97
C GLY A 88 0.11 -4.81 6.71
N HIS A 89 -0.45 -5.77 5.94
CA HIS A 89 0.24 -7.04 5.64
C HIS A 89 1.00 -7.03 4.30
N CYS A 90 0.90 -5.97 3.52
CA CYS A 90 1.54 -5.83 2.22
C CYS A 90 3.06 -6.12 2.30
N SER A 91 3.74 -5.50 3.24
CA SER A 91 5.19 -5.65 3.44
C SER A 91 5.59 -7.07 3.88
N SER A 92 4.78 -7.73 4.69
CA SER A 92 5.02 -9.13 5.10
C SER A 92 4.82 -10.11 3.95
N ILE A 93 3.83 -9.87 3.07
CA ILE A 93 3.63 -10.65 1.85
C ILE A 93 4.83 -10.48 0.92
N ALA A 94 5.27 -9.23 0.71
CA ALA A 94 6.42 -8.92 -0.12
C ALA A 94 7.71 -9.55 0.40
N LEU A 95 7.92 -9.56 1.73
CA LEU A 95 9.04 -10.27 2.35
C LEU A 95 9.01 -11.77 2.05
N GLY A 96 7.85 -12.40 2.24
CA GLY A 96 7.70 -13.84 1.96
C GLY A 96 8.04 -14.18 0.51
N LEU A 97 7.61 -13.37 -0.44
CA LEU A 97 7.94 -13.53 -1.85
C LEU A 97 9.43 -13.31 -2.12
N ALA A 98 10.02 -12.26 -1.58
CA ALA A 98 11.43 -11.93 -1.78
C ALA A 98 12.37 -13.01 -1.25
N LEU A 99 12.04 -13.63 -0.12
CA LEU A 99 12.85 -14.71 0.45
C LEU A 99 12.75 -16.03 -0.34
N ASN A 100 11.60 -16.31 -0.95
CA ASN A 100 11.38 -17.56 -1.70
C ASN A 100 11.76 -17.45 -3.19
N HIS A 101 11.93 -16.22 -3.72
CA HIS A 101 12.28 -15.97 -5.12
C HIS A 101 13.42 -14.93 -5.20
N PRO A 102 14.64 -15.30 -4.77
CA PRO A 102 15.77 -14.36 -4.69
C PRO A 102 16.23 -13.83 -6.07
N GLU A 103 15.86 -14.51 -7.15
CA GLU A 103 16.16 -14.13 -8.55
C GLU A 103 15.24 -13.04 -9.10
N LYS A 104 14.09 -12.77 -8.44
CA LYS A 104 13.09 -11.79 -8.86
C LYS A 104 13.14 -10.54 -8.00
N THR A 105 12.70 -9.41 -8.53
CA THR A 105 12.61 -8.15 -7.79
C THR A 105 11.17 -7.87 -7.38
N PHE A 106 10.97 -7.49 -6.13
CA PHE A 106 9.65 -7.20 -5.54
C PHE A 106 9.58 -5.77 -5.06
N TRP A 107 8.51 -5.08 -5.47
CA TRP A 107 8.14 -3.74 -5.04
C TRP A 107 6.96 -3.85 -4.08
N CYS A 108 7.17 -3.55 -2.81
CA CYS A 108 6.08 -3.37 -1.85
C CYS A 108 5.63 -1.92 -1.92
N VAL A 109 4.43 -1.66 -2.43
CA VAL A 109 3.85 -0.32 -2.47
C VAL A 109 2.83 -0.21 -1.35
N ASP A 110 3.27 0.34 -0.24
CA ASP A 110 2.49 0.45 1.00
C ASP A 110 1.97 1.89 1.20
N GLY A 111 1.12 2.08 2.18
CA GLY A 111 0.65 3.38 2.65
C GLY A 111 1.11 3.64 4.08
N ASP A 112 1.25 4.91 4.45
CA ASP A 112 1.65 5.32 5.80
C ASP A 112 0.79 4.71 6.90
N GLY A 113 -0.53 4.78 6.77
CA GLY A 113 -1.45 4.19 7.74
C GLY A 113 -1.39 2.66 7.80
N ALA A 114 -1.14 1.99 6.67
CA ALA A 114 -0.98 0.55 6.60
C ALA A 114 0.34 0.11 7.25
N LEU A 115 1.44 0.79 6.93
CA LEU A 115 2.73 0.57 7.55
C LEU A 115 2.67 0.69 9.08
N ILE A 116 2.07 1.78 9.59
CA ILE A 116 1.94 2.03 11.03
C ILE A 116 1.13 0.94 11.72
N MET A 117 0.10 0.41 11.05
CA MET A 117 -0.76 -0.64 11.59
C MET A 117 0.00 -1.93 11.93
N HIS A 118 1.04 -2.28 11.17
CA HIS A 118 1.90 -3.45 11.41
C HIS A 118 3.39 -3.08 11.36
N MET A 119 3.76 -1.96 11.97
CA MET A 119 5.11 -1.42 11.92
C MET A 119 6.20 -2.38 12.40
N GLY A 120 5.87 -3.33 13.27
CA GLY A 120 6.78 -4.41 13.67
C GLY A 120 7.33 -5.26 12.51
N ALA A 121 6.64 -5.29 11.37
CA ALA A 121 7.13 -5.95 10.16
C ALA A 121 8.47 -5.36 9.67
N LEU A 122 8.71 -4.06 9.86
CA LEU A 122 9.98 -3.43 9.49
C LEU A 122 11.18 -4.08 10.19
N ALA A 123 11.04 -4.42 11.47
CA ALA A 123 12.11 -5.09 12.22
C ALA A 123 12.41 -6.49 11.66
N VAL A 124 11.37 -7.23 11.26
CA VAL A 124 11.54 -8.56 10.65
C VAL A 124 12.19 -8.46 9.28
N ILE A 125 11.75 -7.52 8.45
CA ILE A 125 12.29 -7.26 7.11
C ILE A 125 13.75 -6.81 7.22
N GLY A 126 14.05 -5.86 8.11
CA GLY A 126 15.40 -5.35 8.33
C GLY A 126 16.37 -6.38 8.91
N ALA A 127 15.88 -7.36 9.70
CA ALA A 127 16.67 -8.49 10.15
C ALA A 127 16.96 -9.49 9.01
N ALA A 128 15.95 -9.75 8.14
CA ALA A 128 16.08 -10.67 7.01
C ALA A 128 16.96 -10.11 5.88
N LYS A 129 16.94 -8.79 5.66
CA LYS A 129 17.70 -8.03 4.63
C LYS A 129 17.63 -8.65 3.22
N PRO A 130 16.43 -8.91 2.66
CA PRO A 130 16.33 -9.43 1.31
C PRO A 130 16.93 -8.41 0.33
N GLN A 131 17.78 -8.86 -0.61
CA GLN A 131 18.47 -7.97 -1.55
C GLN A 131 17.60 -7.53 -2.73
N ASN A 132 16.42 -8.10 -2.85
CA ASN A 132 15.49 -7.98 -3.97
C ASN A 132 14.15 -7.37 -3.57
N LEU A 133 14.07 -6.69 -2.40
CA LEU A 133 12.86 -6.02 -1.92
C LEU A 133 13.05 -4.51 -1.87
N ILE A 134 12.18 -3.79 -2.56
CA ILE A 134 12.07 -2.34 -2.54
C ILE A 134 10.73 -1.99 -1.88
N HIS A 135 10.78 -1.34 -0.72
CA HIS A 135 9.63 -0.95 0.08
C HIS A 135 9.34 0.53 -0.09
N VAL A 136 8.35 0.87 -0.92
CA VAL A 136 7.90 2.23 -1.16
C VAL A 136 6.68 2.51 -0.28
N VAL A 137 6.74 3.56 0.53
CA VAL A 137 5.66 3.99 1.41
C VAL A 137 5.10 5.31 0.93
N ILE A 138 3.90 5.28 0.40
CA ILE A 138 3.16 6.47 -0.01
C ILE A 138 2.57 7.12 1.23
N ASN A 139 3.19 8.23 1.66
CA ASN A 139 2.79 8.98 2.84
C ASN A 139 1.96 10.20 2.45
N ASN A 140 0.64 10.12 2.62
CA ASN A 140 -0.26 11.26 2.48
C ASN A 140 -0.80 11.77 3.84
N GLY A 141 -0.39 11.16 4.95
CA GLY A 141 -0.81 11.52 6.30
C GLY A 141 -2.29 11.24 6.58
N ALA A 142 -2.99 10.44 5.77
CA ALA A 142 -4.44 10.29 5.88
C ALA A 142 -4.98 8.89 5.56
N HIS A 143 -5.97 8.45 6.32
CA HIS A 143 -6.79 7.26 6.04
C HIS A 143 -7.86 7.58 4.98
N GLU A 144 -7.46 7.83 3.74
CA GLU A 144 -8.35 8.34 2.69
C GLU A 144 -9.54 7.44 2.35
N SER A 145 -9.38 6.12 2.45
CA SER A 145 -10.45 5.17 2.09
C SER A 145 -11.60 5.12 3.09
N VAL A 146 -11.41 5.69 4.29
CA VAL A 146 -12.36 5.65 5.40
C VAL A 146 -12.68 7.04 5.98
N GLY A 147 -12.57 8.10 5.18
CA GLY A 147 -12.99 9.45 5.56
C GLY A 147 -11.86 10.48 5.55
N GLY A 148 -10.61 10.08 5.37
CA GLY A 148 -9.47 11.01 5.26
C GLY A 148 -8.93 11.51 6.59
N MET A 149 -9.23 10.82 7.69
CA MET A 149 -8.70 11.16 9.01
C MET A 149 -7.17 11.10 9.01
N PRO A 150 -6.49 11.96 9.80
CA PRO A 150 -5.04 11.93 9.92
C PRO A 150 -4.52 10.57 10.41
N THR A 151 -3.41 10.13 9.84
CA THR A 151 -2.59 9.06 10.41
C THR A 151 -1.60 9.62 11.43
N ALA A 152 -0.88 8.77 12.15
CA ALA A 152 0.20 9.19 13.03
C ALA A 152 1.50 9.54 12.28
N ALA A 153 1.54 9.42 10.94
CA ALA A 153 2.74 9.62 10.14
C ALA A 153 3.36 11.01 10.29
N ALA A 154 2.53 12.04 10.49
CA ALA A 154 3.02 13.40 10.72
C ALA A 154 3.80 13.59 12.03
N ASN A 155 3.68 12.65 12.98
CA ASN A 155 4.27 12.75 14.32
C ASN A 155 5.47 11.81 14.53
N ILE A 156 5.87 11.06 13.51
CA ILE A 156 6.95 10.07 13.57
C ILE A 156 7.87 10.19 12.37
N ASP A 157 9.13 9.82 12.53
CA ASP A 157 10.09 9.73 11.44
C ASP A 157 10.12 8.29 10.89
N LEU A 158 9.37 8.05 9.80
CA LEU A 158 9.29 6.74 9.16
C LEU A 158 10.66 6.29 8.61
N THR A 159 11.44 7.22 8.08
CA THR A 159 12.79 6.92 7.56
C THR A 159 13.75 6.56 8.69
N GLY A 160 13.70 7.27 9.80
CA GLY A 160 14.48 6.97 11.01
C GLY A 160 14.13 5.60 11.58
N ILE A 161 12.84 5.26 11.62
CA ILE A 161 12.36 3.94 12.06
C ILE A 161 12.89 2.83 11.13
N ALA A 162 12.81 3.01 9.82
CA ALA A 162 13.34 2.03 8.85
C ALA A 162 14.85 1.82 9.03
N ARG A 163 15.63 2.89 9.22
CA ARG A 163 17.07 2.80 9.53
C ARG A 163 17.32 2.06 10.83
N ALA A 164 16.59 2.38 11.88
CA ALA A 164 16.71 1.71 13.18
C ALA A 164 16.34 0.22 13.11
N CYS A 165 15.43 -0.16 12.21
CA CYS A 165 15.08 -1.55 11.93
C CYS A 165 16.12 -2.29 11.07
N GLY A 166 17.14 -1.61 10.53
CA GLY A 166 18.24 -2.23 9.80
C GLY A 166 18.12 -2.22 8.28
N TYR A 167 17.26 -1.38 7.70
CA TYR A 167 17.26 -1.14 6.25
C TYR A 167 18.55 -0.43 5.83
N PRO A 168 19.33 -1.01 4.90
CA PRO A 168 20.63 -0.44 4.51
C PRO A 168 20.50 0.80 3.63
N GLU A 169 19.44 0.88 2.82
CA GLU A 169 19.17 2.03 1.95
C GLU A 169 17.81 2.63 2.33
N VAL A 170 17.82 3.93 2.68
CA VAL A 170 16.61 4.63 3.13
C VAL A 170 16.58 6.03 2.56
N PHE A 171 15.53 6.33 1.81
CA PHE A 171 15.32 7.59 1.11
C PHE A 171 13.98 8.22 1.49
N LYS A 172 13.88 9.53 1.26
CA LYS A 172 12.63 10.29 1.35
C LYS A 172 12.50 11.19 0.13
N ALA A 173 11.45 10.98 -0.66
CA ALA A 173 11.15 11.79 -1.84
C ALA A 173 10.04 12.79 -1.54
N THR A 174 10.30 14.07 -1.82
CA THR A 174 9.38 15.19 -1.64
C THR A 174 8.96 15.83 -2.98
N ASN A 175 9.62 15.43 -4.06
CA ASN A 175 9.38 15.87 -5.42
C ASN A 175 9.68 14.76 -6.43
N PHE A 176 9.29 14.95 -7.70
CA PHE A 176 9.45 13.91 -8.73
C PHE A 176 10.91 13.63 -9.12
N ASP A 177 11.80 14.61 -9.08
CA ASP A 177 13.22 14.40 -9.42
C ASP A 177 13.88 13.48 -8.39
N GLU A 178 13.62 13.70 -7.11
CA GLU A 178 14.07 12.82 -6.02
C GLU A 178 13.46 11.42 -6.16
N LEU A 179 12.15 11.35 -6.44
CA LEU A 179 11.45 10.06 -6.60
C LEU A 179 12.08 9.25 -7.73
N GLU A 180 12.23 9.82 -8.93
CA GLU A 180 12.80 9.13 -10.08
C GLU A 180 14.22 8.64 -9.80
N ASN A 181 15.05 9.51 -9.22
CA ASN A 181 16.41 9.15 -8.84
C ASN A 181 16.43 7.97 -7.84
N TYR A 182 15.62 8.03 -6.78
CA TYR A 182 15.63 6.99 -5.74
C TYR A 182 15.03 5.67 -6.23
N LEU A 183 14.02 5.68 -7.10
CA LEU A 183 13.49 4.46 -7.72
C LEU A 183 14.56 3.77 -8.58
N GLN A 184 15.31 4.53 -9.39
CA GLN A 184 16.39 3.99 -10.21
C GLN A 184 17.55 3.44 -9.35
N LEU A 185 17.97 4.19 -8.33
CA LEU A 185 18.99 3.75 -7.38
C LEU A 185 18.58 2.46 -6.69
N ALA A 186 17.32 2.37 -6.19
CA ALA A 186 16.80 1.19 -5.53
C ALA A 186 16.82 -0.04 -6.42
N LYS A 187 16.38 0.11 -7.68
CA LYS A 187 16.39 -0.98 -8.66
C LYS A 187 17.81 -1.48 -8.97
N ALA A 188 18.76 -0.55 -9.09
CA ALA A 188 20.16 -0.89 -9.41
C ALA A 188 20.94 -1.47 -8.22
N ALA A 189 20.61 -1.07 -6.99
CA ALA A 189 21.42 -1.36 -5.81
C ALA A 189 21.43 -2.84 -5.39
N LYS A 190 20.38 -3.62 -5.74
CA LYS A 190 20.17 -5.00 -5.27
C LYS A 190 20.38 -5.12 -3.75
N LYS A 191 19.71 -4.24 -3.03
CA LYS A 191 19.73 -4.16 -1.57
C LYS A 191 18.31 -3.85 -1.07
N LEU A 192 17.99 -4.31 0.13
CA LEU A 192 16.77 -3.89 0.79
C LEU A 192 16.73 -2.35 0.87
N THR A 193 15.72 -1.77 0.23
CA THR A 193 15.57 -0.32 0.16
C THR A 193 14.22 0.11 0.70
N PHE A 194 14.19 1.21 1.46
CA PHE A 194 12.99 1.88 1.91
C PHE A 194 12.91 3.27 1.27
N ILE A 195 11.75 3.60 0.70
CA ILE A 195 11.51 4.93 0.10
C ILE A 195 10.20 5.48 0.67
N GLU A 196 10.26 6.52 1.50
CA GLU A 196 9.10 7.32 1.87
C GLU A 196 8.82 8.32 0.76
N VAL A 197 7.57 8.42 0.31
CA VAL A 197 7.14 9.35 -0.73
C VAL A 197 6.03 10.24 -0.21
N GLU A 198 6.26 11.54 -0.07
CA GLU A 198 5.25 12.52 0.34
C GLU A 198 4.23 12.74 -0.78
N CYS A 199 2.97 12.40 -0.52
CA CYS A 199 1.89 12.51 -1.50
C CYS A 199 0.76 13.43 -1.04
N ALA A 200 0.15 14.14 -1.98
CA ALA A 200 -1.06 14.89 -1.73
C ALA A 200 -2.23 13.97 -1.35
N ILE A 201 -3.09 14.45 -0.45
CA ILE A 201 -4.38 13.81 -0.19
C ILE A 201 -5.28 14.01 -1.39
N GLY A 202 -5.92 12.95 -1.86
CA GLY A 202 -6.91 13.01 -2.93
C GLY A 202 -6.81 11.83 -3.90
N SER A 203 -7.91 11.60 -4.60
CA SER A 203 -8.01 10.63 -5.68
C SER A 203 -9.02 11.14 -6.69
N ARG A 204 -8.99 10.63 -7.90
CA ARG A 204 -10.02 10.90 -8.91
C ARG A 204 -11.40 10.54 -8.37
N LYS A 205 -12.42 11.30 -8.76
CA LYS A 205 -13.81 11.05 -8.33
C LYS A 205 -14.39 9.79 -8.96
N ASP A 206 -13.93 9.44 -10.13
CA ASP A 206 -14.34 8.30 -10.95
C ASP A 206 -13.49 7.05 -10.73
N LEU A 207 -12.55 7.05 -9.75
CA LEU A 207 -11.73 5.90 -9.40
C LEU A 207 -12.61 4.69 -9.04
N GLY A 208 -12.56 3.66 -9.87
CA GLY A 208 -13.31 2.44 -9.73
C GLY A 208 -12.72 1.44 -8.75
N ARG A 209 -13.02 0.19 -9.00
CA ARG A 209 -12.47 -0.96 -8.28
C ARG A 209 -11.92 -1.96 -9.29
N PRO A 210 -10.93 -2.78 -8.92
CA PRO A 210 -10.51 -3.89 -9.76
C PRO A 210 -11.70 -4.74 -10.20
N THR A 211 -11.72 -5.10 -11.47
CA THR A 211 -12.78 -5.93 -12.07
C THR A 211 -12.52 -7.43 -11.87
N THR A 212 -11.31 -7.79 -11.46
CA THR A 212 -10.93 -9.15 -11.10
C THR A 212 -11.19 -9.44 -9.62
N THR A 213 -11.58 -10.67 -9.32
CA THR A 213 -11.70 -11.11 -7.92
C THR A 213 -10.31 -11.28 -7.29
N PRO A 214 -10.20 -11.22 -5.93
CA PRO A 214 -8.93 -11.49 -5.26
C PRO A 214 -8.36 -12.89 -5.55
N ALA A 215 -9.23 -13.88 -5.75
CA ALA A 215 -8.81 -15.24 -6.10
C ALA A 215 -8.19 -15.31 -7.50
N GLU A 216 -8.82 -14.68 -8.49
CA GLU A 216 -8.29 -14.58 -9.86
C GLU A 216 -6.98 -13.81 -9.91
N ASN A 217 -6.89 -12.69 -9.18
CA ASN A 217 -5.63 -11.93 -9.09
C ASN A 217 -4.51 -12.78 -8.50
N LYS A 218 -4.77 -13.48 -7.39
CA LYS A 218 -3.79 -14.39 -6.77
C LYS A 218 -3.35 -15.47 -7.74
N LEU A 219 -4.29 -16.15 -8.44
CA LEU A 219 -3.95 -17.23 -9.36
C LEU A 219 -3.05 -16.75 -10.49
N LYS A 220 -3.41 -15.67 -11.17
CA LYS A 220 -2.60 -15.09 -12.25
C LYS A 220 -1.22 -14.64 -11.76
N PHE A 221 -1.14 -14.04 -10.57
CA PHE A 221 0.12 -13.64 -9.97
C PHE A 221 1.02 -14.84 -9.69
N MET A 222 0.47 -15.93 -9.12
CA MET A 222 1.21 -17.16 -8.83
C MET A 222 1.65 -17.88 -10.10
N GLU A 223 0.84 -17.88 -11.15
CA GLU A 223 1.21 -18.38 -12.47
C GLU A 223 2.42 -17.63 -13.02
N ALA A 224 2.35 -16.29 -13.12
CA ALA A 224 3.46 -15.46 -13.58
C ALA A 224 4.72 -15.61 -12.72
N LEU A 225 4.55 -15.82 -11.42
CA LEU A 225 5.66 -16.03 -10.50
C LEU A 225 6.39 -17.36 -10.79
N ASN A 226 5.66 -18.40 -11.21
CA ASN A 226 6.21 -19.73 -11.52
C ASN A 226 6.70 -19.86 -12.95
N ASP A 227 6.07 -19.17 -13.93
CA ASP A 227 6.42 -19.28 -15.38
C ASP A 227 7.81 -18.73 -15.71
N SER A 228 8.39 -17.93 -14.83
CA SER A 228 9.72 -17.35 -15.05
C SER A 228 10.87 -18.30 -14.63
N GLN A 229 10.59 -19.60 -14.42
CA GLN A 229 11.60 -20.61 -14.04
C GLN A 229 12.11 -21.47 -15.22
N ILE A 230 11.79 -21.10 -16.49
CA ILE A 230 12.27 -21.81 -17.68
C ILE A 230 13.33 -21.00 -18.41
#